data_b98cf1c578a49015fb02ca67578786a3
#
_entry.id   b98cf1c578a49015fb02ca67578786a3
#
_cell.length_a   1.000
_cell.length_b   1.000
_cell.length_c   1.000
_cell.angle_alpha   90.00
_cell.angle_beta   90.00
_cell.angle_gamma   90.00
#
_symmetry.space_group_name_H-M   'P 1'
#
loop_
_entity.id
_entity.type
_entity.pdbx_description
1 polymer ?
#
loop_
_entity_poly.entity_id
_entity_poly.type
_entity_poly.pdbx_seq_one_letter_code
_entity_poly.pdbx_strand_id
1 'polypeptide(L)'
;NQIARFRSPAAQLLLADINVQQGNAKKAKENCEKLVGQTSFLIAFTCMVNADFSQNKDVKFLKKLSAFETYTSTVRPAERQWFYEVLADMSLQLGNAEAALEHLSQTEFKKLPISAMLVWADAHFALNNYKAVSSGFSNSVPDILTADDGLLLKWAIAERAQGIVRSEVQTQLAKNMEIRVWREDSSHAAQVATYFLEIEPNYPLALKFAEINWQYAQSLDDKNLLERARQANEVSTNA
;
A
#
# COMPACT_ATOMS: atom_id res chain seq x y z
N ASN A 1 1.90 -29.70 -8.79
CA ASN A 1 3.08 -29.56 -7.89
C ASN A 1 4.05 -28.41 -8.26
N GLN A 2 3.56 -27.25 -8.68
CA GLN A 2 4.40 -26.06 -8.88
C GLN A 2 4.77 -25.38 -7.54
N ILE A 3 4.01 -25.58 -6.48
CA ILE A 3 4.23 -24.97 -5.14
C ILE A 3 5.54 -25.45 -4.48
N ALA A 4 6.07 -26.62 -4.87
CA ALA A 4 7.35 -27.12 -4.35
C ALA A 4 8.59 -26.31 -4.79
N ARG A 5 8.45 -25.41 -5.78
CA ARG A 5 9.55 -24.55 -6.25
C ARG A 5 9.73 -23.27 -5.40
N PHE A 6 8.74 -22.90 -4.58
CA PHE A 6 8.79 -21.68 -3.76
C PHE A 6 9.25 -21.98 -2.32
N ARG A 7 10.44 -22.58 -2.17
CA ARG A 7 11.04 -22.84 -0.84
C ARG A 7 11.97 -21.72 -0.35
N SER A 8 12.26 -20.73 -1.19
CA SER A 8 13.14 -19.63 -0.75
C SER A 8 12.43 -18.73 0.27
N PRO A 9 13.17 -18.16 1.24
CA PRO A 9 12.62 -17.22 2.21
C PRO A 9 11.87 -16.04 1.55
N ALA A 10 12.41 -15.49 0.47
CA ALA A 10 11.78 -14.43 -0.29
C ALA A 10 10.41 -14.85 -0.85
N ALA A 11 10.30 -16.07 -1.39
CA ALA A 11 9.03 -16.57 -1.90
C ALA A 11 8.02 -16.83 -0.76
N GLN A 12 8.46 -17.29 0.41
CA GLN A 12 7.57 -17.46 1.57
C GLN A 12 7.06 -16.12 2.08
N LEU A 13 7.92 -15.08 2.11
CA LEU A 13 7.53 -13.73 2.50
C LEU A 13 6.49 -13.15 1.52
N LEU A 14 6.74 -13.28 0.21
CA LEU A 14 5.79 -12.84 -0.82
C LEU A 14 4.45 -13.58 -0.72
N LEU A 15 4.46 -14.90 -0.49
CA LEU A 15 3.23 -15.68 -0.28
C LEU A 15 2.49 -15.27 0.98
N ALA A 16 3.19 -14.90 2.04
CA ALA A 16 2.58 -14.37 3.24
C ALA A 16 1.87 -13.03 2.94
N ASP A 17 2.53 -12.13 2.23
CA ASP A 17 1.95 -10.84 1.83
C ASP A 17 0.71 -11.02 0.94
N ILE A 18 0.79 -11.85 -0.10
CA ILE A 18 -0.36 -12.18 -0.95
C ILE A 18 -1.53 -12.71 -0.11
N ASN A 19 -1.27 -13.60 0.87
CA ASN A 19 -2.33 -14.12 1.72
C ASN A 19 -2.90 -13.07 2.68
N VAL A 20 -2.11 -12.09 3.13
CA VAL A 20 -2.60 -10.92 3.87
C VAL A 20 -3.58 -10.12 3.01
N GLN A 21 -3.18 -9.78 1.79
CA GLN A 21 -4.02 -9.03 0.86
C GLN A 21 -5.32 -9.78 0.49
N GLN A 22 -5.27 -11.10 0.44
CA GLN A 22 -6.43 -11.94 0.19
C GLN A 22 -7.31 -12.20 1.44
N GLY A 23 -7.01 -11.58 2.58
CA GLY A 23 -7.73 -11.80 3.84
C GLY A 23 -7.47 -13.17 4.49
N ASN A 24 -6.45 -13.92 4.02
CA ASN A 24 -6.12 -15.26 4.49
C ASN A 24 -5.04 -15.24 5.59
N ALA A 25 -5.25 -14.50 6.68
CA ALA A 25 -4.25 -14.30 7.74
C ALA A 25 -3.65 -15.61 8.29
N LYS A 26 -4.44 -16.68 8.39
CA LYS A 26 -3.94 -17.99 8.84
C LYS A 26 -2.87 -18.55 7.88
N LYS A 27 -3.15 -18.54 6.59
CA LYS A 27 -2.18 -18.99 5.57
C LYS A 27 -0.96 -18.07 5.50
N ALA A 28 -1.16 -16.77 5.67
CA ALA A 28 -0.06 -15.82 5.78
C ALA A 28 0.88 -16.21 6.92
N LYS A 29 0.32 -16.45 8.11
CA LYS A 29 1.09 -16.87 9.29
C LYS A 29 1.84 -18.20 9.07
N GLU A 30 1.20 -19.19 8.47
CA GLU A 30 1.85 -20.48 8.11
C GLU A 30 3.05 -20.28 7.16
N ASN A 31 3.00 -19.30 6.26
CA ASN A 31 4.15 -18.97 5.42
C ASN A 31 5.25 -18.23 6.21
N CYS A 32 4.87 -17.33 7.13
CA CYS A 32 5.80 -16.65 8.02
C CYS A 32 6.54 -17.63 8.95
N GLU A 33 5.86 -18.64 9.49
CA GLU A 33 6.46 -19.68 10.35
C GLU A 33 7.57 -20.46 9.63
N LYS A 34 7.45 -20.68 8.33
CA LYS A 34 8.49 -21.32 7.52
C LYS A 34 9.77 -20.49 7.39
N LEU A 35 9.72 -19.19 7.71
CA LEU A 35 10.90 -18.31 7.71
C LEU A 35 11.79 -18.53 8.93
N VAL A 36 11.27 -19.14 10.00
CA VAL A 36 12.01 -19.39 11.23
C VAL A 36 13.22 -20.29 10.93
N GLY A 37 14.41 -19.83 11.29
CA GLY A 37 15.67 -20.51 11.01
C GLY A 37 16.19 -20.35 9.56
N GLN A 38 15.43 -19.72 8.66
CA GLN A 38 15.85 -19.43 7.29
C GLN A 38 16.18 -17.94 7.05
N THR A 39 15.68 -17.05 7.91
CA THR A 39 15.94 -15.61 7.88
C THR A 39 16.35 -15.13 9.27
N SER A 40 16.61 -13.82 9.41
CA SER A 40 16.75 -13.23 10.75
C SER A 40 15.46 -13.42 11.56
N PHE A 41 15.60 -13.54 12.88
CA PHE A 41 14.44 -13.61 13.77
C PHE A 41 13.49 -12.41 13.57
N LEU A 42 14.05 -11.21 13.36
CA LEU A 42 13.26 -10.00 13.16
C LEU A 42 12.33 -10.12 11.95
N ILE A 43 12.79 -10.63 10.81
CA ILE A 43 11.98 -10.85 9.61
C ILE A 43 10.84 -11.84 9.86
N ALA A 44 11.16 -13.03 10.40
CA ALA A 44 10.13 -14.03 10.66
C ALA A 44 9.09 -13.54 11.67
N PHE A 45 9.55 -12.85 12.72
CA PHE A 45 8.68 -12.29 13.75
C PHE A 45 7.79 -11.16 13.21
N THR A 46 8.35 -10.21 12.45
CA THR A 46 7.60 -9.12 11.80
C THR A 46 6.51 -9.68 10.90
N CYS A 47 6.85 -10.68 10.07
CA CYS A 47 5.91 -11.35 9.20
C CYS A 47 4.72 -11.96 9.99
N MET A 48 5.00 -12.72 11.07
CA MET A 48 3.95 -13.34 11.88
C MET A 48 3.06 -12.30 12.58
N VAL A 49 3.66 -11.23 13.13
CA VAL A 49 2.90 -10.18 13.80
C VAL A 49 2.03 -9.41 12.80
N ASN A 50 2.54 -9.15 11.59
CA ASN A 50 1.77 -8.52 10.52
C ASN A 50 0.58 -9.38 10.07
N ALA A 51 0.79 -10.69 9.93
CA ALA A 51 -0.30 -11.63 9.62
C ALA A 51 -1.38 -11.67 10.72
N ASP A 52 -0.98 -11.66 12.00
CA ASP A 52 -1.93 -11.59 13.12
C ASP A 52 -2.68 -10.24 13.14
N PHE A 53 -1.99 -9.13 12.87
CA PHE A 53 -2.56 -7.79 12.80
C PHE A 53 -3.55 -7.64 11.65
N SER A 54 -3.29 -8.23 10.50
CA SER A 54 -4.19 -8.14 9.33
C SER A 54 -5.58 -8.72 9.62
N GLN A 55 -5.67 -9.70 10.49
CA GLN A 55 -6.93 -10.30 10.91
C GLN A 55 -7.69 -9.43 11.94
N ASN A 56 -6.93 -8.82 12.85
CA ASN A 56 -7.50 -8.03 13.94
C ASN A 56 -6.59 -6.83 14.20
N LYS A 57 -7.03 -5.64 13.81
CA LYS A 57 -6.32 -4.36 13.92
C LYS A 57 -6.20 -3.90 15.38
N ASP A 58 -5.59 -4.72 16.25
CA ASP A 58 -5.44 -4.44 17.68
C ASP A 58 -4.07 -3.83 17.96
N VAL A 59 -4.04 -2.74 18.72
CA VAL A 59 -2.83 -2.01 19.14
C VAL A 59 -1.80 -2.90 19.88
N LYS A 60 -2.25 -4.03 20.45
CA LYS A 60 -1.33 -4.99 21.08
C LYS A 60 -0.27 -5.54 20.11
N PHE A 61 -0.60 -5.69 18.83
CA PHE A 61 0.35 -6.19 17.83
C PHE A 61 1.39 -5.14 17.49
N LEU A 62 1.00 -3.86 17.38
CA LEU A 62 1.95 -2.75 17.23
C LEU A 62 2.91 -2.71 18.42
N LYS A 63 2.39 -2.72 19.65
CA LYS A 63 3.23 -2.76 20.87
C LYS A 63 4.16 -3.96 20.92
N LYS A 64 3.66 -5.13 20.50
CA LYS A 64 4.45 -6.36 20.43
C LYS A 64 5.60 -6.24 19.44
N LEU A 65 5.38 -5.60 18.28
CA LEU A 65 6.40 -5.41 17.26
C LEU A 65 7.40 -4.32 17.67
N SER A 66 6.94 -3.16 18.17
CA SER A 66 7.80 -2.05 18.63
C SER A 66 8.79 -2.46 19.73
N ALA A 67 8.43 -3.43 20.58
CA ALA A 67 9.35 -3.94 21.60
C ALA A 67 10.65 -4.53 21.02
N PHE A 68 10.71 -4.79 19.71
CA PHE A 68 11.88 -5.33 19.01
C PHE A 68 12.71 -4.28 18.28
N GLU A 69 12.40 -2.99 18.40
CA GLU A 69 13.17 -1.92 17.75
C GLU A 69 14.66 -1.94 18.08
N THR A 70 15.03 -2.29 19.33
CA THR A 70 16.43 -2.42 19.76
C THR A 70 17.22 -3.45 18.95
N TYR A 71 16.55 -4.46 18.36
CA TYR A 71 17.20 -5.49 17.55
C TYR A 71 17.48 -5.04 16.12
N THR A 72 16.95 -3.88 15.70
CA THR A 72 17.13 -3.39 14.33
C THR A 72 18.58 -3.02 14.00
N SER A 73 19.40 -2.73 15.01
CA SER A 73 20.83 -2.46 14.85
C SER A 73 21.64 -3.70 14.46
N THR A 74 21.11 -4.91 14.68
CA THR A 74 21.81 -6.19 14.46
C THR A 74 21.47 -6.85 13.14
N VAL A 75 20.53 -6.28 12.37
CA VAL A 75 20.06 -6.85 11.10
C VAL A 75 20.52 -6.00 9.91
N ARG A 76 20.37 -6.55 8.70
CA ARG A 76 20.71 -5.86 7.47
C ARG A 76 19.85 -4.61 7.26
N PRO A 77 20.34 -3.56 6.59
CA PRO A 77 19.59 -2.34 6.35
C PRO A 77 18.22 -2.56 5.71
N ALA A 78 18.11 -3.47 4.72
CA ALA A 78 16.84 -3.78 4.06
C ALA A 78 15.82 -4.45 5.02
N GLU A 79 16.28 -5.30 5.94
CA GLU A 79 15.41 -5.94 6.93
C GLU A 79 14.90 -4.92 7.96
N ARG A 80 15.77 -4.01 8.40
CA ARG A 80 15.40 -2.89 9.26
C ARG A 80 14.39 -1.98 8.59
N GLN A 81 14.60 -1.65 7.32
CA GLN A 81 13.70 -0.79 6.55
C GLN A 81 12.31 -1.41 6.44
N TRP A 82 12.20 -2.69 6.10
CA TRP A 82 10.92 -3.39 6.04
C TRP A 82 10.24 -3.48 7.40
N PHE A 83 10.98 -3.69 8.48
CA PHE A 83 10.45 -3.66 9.85
C PHE A 83 9.77 -2.32 10.17
N TYR A 84 10.42 -1.20 9.87
CA TYR A 84 9.85 0.12 10.10
C TYR A 84 8.70 0.44 9.15
N GLU A 85 8.70 -0.07 7.93
CA GLU A 85 7.57 0.03 7.00
C GLU A 85 6.33 -0.66 7.58
N VAL A 86 6.47 -1.86 8.12
CA VAL A 86 5.36 -2.59 8.77
C VAL A 86 4.86 -1.85 10.02
N LEU A 87 5.74 -1.30 10.85
CA LEU A 87 5.34 -0.47 12.00
C LEU A 87 4.57 0.78 11.55
N ALA A 88 5.03 1.42 10.49
CA ALA A 88 4.38 2.61 9.94
C ALA A 88 2.99 2.29 9.41
N ASP A 89 2.85 1.22 8.62
CA ASP A 89 1.57 0.76 8.10
C ASP A 89 0.59 0.40 9.24
N MET A 90 1.04 -0.36 10.24
CA MET A 90 0.22 -0.66 11.43
C MET A 90 -0.22 0.61 12.17
N SER A 91 0.69 1.57 12.35
CA SER A 91 0.40 2.84 13.03
C SER A 91 -0.65 3.63 12.27
N LEU A 92 -0.50 3.72 10.95
CA LEU A 92 -1.46 4.41 10.08
C LEU A 92 -2.84 3.74 10.12
N GLN A 93 -2.90 2.41 10.03
CA GLN A 93 -4.15 1.65 10.12
C GLN A 93 -4.84 1.74 11.48
N LEU A 94 -4.10 2.11 12.54
CA LEU A 94 -4.64 2.42 13.88
C LEU A 94 -4.98 3.92 14.04
N GLY A 95 -4.87 4.72 12.97
CA GLY A 95 -5.22 6.14 12.97
C GLY A 95 -4.12 7.06 13.51
N ASN A 96 -2.89 6.57 13.69
CA ASN A 96 -1.76 7.38 14.18
C ASN A 96 -0.77 7.68 13.03
N ALA A 97 -1.11 8.68 12.24
CA ALA A 97 -0.32 9.09 11.07
C ALA A 97 1.03 9.70 11.45
N GLU A 98 1.12 10.40 12.58
CA GLU A 98 2.38 10.98 13.08
C GLU A 98 3.37 9.85 13.41
N ALA A 99 2.94 8.82 14.14
CA ALA A 99 3.80 7.67 14.44
C ALA A 99 4.21 6.92 13.17
N ALA A 100 3.34 6.82 12.18
CA ALA A 100 3.69 6.23 10.88
C ALA A 100 4.84 6.99 10.22
N LEU A 101 4.78 8.33 10.18
CA LEU A 101 5.85 9.17 9.64
C LEU A 101 7.15 9.07 10.47
N GLU A 102 7.05 8.96 11.78
CA GLU A 102 8.22 8.78 12.67
C GLU A 102 8.94 7.46 12.34
N HIS A 103 8.23 6.35 12.19
CA HIS A 103 8.81 5.06 11.81
C HIS A 103 9.49 5.14 10.44
N LEU A 104 8.85 5.77 9.44
CA LEU A 104 9.44 5.91 8.10
C LEU A 104 10.65 6.84 8.05
N SER A 105 10.76 7.79 9.00
CA SER A 105 11.90 8.71 9.11
C SER A 105 13.22 8.02 9.51
N GLN A 106 13.17 6.75 9.94
CA GLN A 106 14.37 5.92 10.19
C GLN A 106 15.14 5.60 8.90
N THR A 107 14.58 5.90 7.74
CA THR A 107 15.23 5.78 6.44
C THR A 107 15.03 7.08 5.66
N GLU A 108 16.09 7.54 5.00
CA GLU A 108 16.02 8.69 4.09
C GLU A 108 14.96 8.46 3.00
N PHE A 109 14.06 9.42 2.78
CA PHE A 109 12.91 9.27 1.90
C PHE A 109 13.25 8.71 0.52
N LYS A 110 14.32 9.20 -0.13
CA LYS A 110 14.77 8.73 -1.45
C LYS A 110 15.21 7.26 -1.50
N LYS A 111 15.44 6.66 -0.35
CA LYS A 111 15.84 5.24 -0.21
C LYS A 111 14.67 4.34 0.19
N LEU A 112 13.49 4.93 0.43
CA LEU A 112 12.29 4.14 0.72
C LEU A 112 11.89 3.33 -0.52
N PRO A 113 11.43 2.08 -0.36
CA PRO A 113 10.77 1.36 -1.44
C PRO A 113 9.43 2.02 -1.78
N ILE A 114 8.89 1.72 -2.95
CA ILE A 114 7.62 2.27 -3.42
C ILE A 114 6.51 2.04 -2.39
N SER A 115 6.41 0.84 -1.83
CA SER A 115 5.42 0.49 -0.81
C SER A 115 5.46 1.42 0.40
N ALA A 116 6.66 1.70 0.93
CA ALA A 116 6.85 2.63 2.05
C ALA A 116 6.57 4.09 1.66
N MET A 117 6.88 4.49 0.42
CA MET A 117 6.51 5.81 -0.10
C MET A 117 4.99 6.00 -0.19
N LEU A 118 4.25 4.93 -0.53
CA LEU A 118 2.78 4.97 -0.54
C LEU A 118 2.21 5.11 0.88
N VAL A 119 2.71 4.36 1.85
CA VAL A 119 2.33 4.52 3.28
C VAL A 119 2.65 5.92 3.78
N TRP A 120 3.82 6.48 3.39
CA TRP A 120 4.20 7.84 3.73
C TRP A 120 3.22 8.88 3.16
N ALA A 121 2.80 8.72 1.91
CA ALA A 121 1.82 9.61 1.29
C ALA A 121 0.46 9.52 1.98
N ASP A 122 0.00 8.32 2.32
CA ASP A 122 -1.27 8.12 3.03
C ASP A 122 -1.24 8.71 4.45
N ALA A 123 -0.11 8.62 5.16
CA ALA A 123 0.08 9.27 6.44
C ALA A 123 -0.01 10.81 6.31
N HIS A 124 0.59 11.39 5.28
CA HIS A 124 0.45 12.83 5.01
C HIS A 124 -0.97 13.22 4.62
N PHE A 125 -1.69 12.37 3.87
CA PHE A 125 -3.10 12.61 3.54
C PHE A 125 -3.98 12.59 4.79
N ALA A 126 -3.76 11.67 5.72
CA ALA A 126 -4.46 11.63 6.99
C ALA A 126 -4.26 12.91 7.83
N LEU A 127 -3.12 13.58 7.64
CA LEU A 127 -2.77 14.87 8.26
C LEU A 127 -3.14 16.09 7.39
N ASN A 128 -3.83 15.89 6.26
CA ASN A 128 -4.13 16.94 5.26
C ASN A 128 -2.90 17.68 4.71
N ASN A 129 -1.72 17.05 4.76
CA ASN A 129 -0.46 17.65 4.32
C ASN A 129 -0.13 17.28 2.86
N TYR A 130 -1.01 17.60 1.95
CA TYR A 130 -0.89 17.30 0.51
C TYR A 130 0.37 17.92 -0.12
N LYS A 131 0.78 19.10 0.36
CA LYS A 131 1.98 19.77 -0.15
C LYS A 131 3.26 18.95 0.11
N ALA A 132 3.35 18.27 1.25
CA ALA A 132 4.49 17.41 1.53
C ALA A 132 4.59 16.28 0.49
N VAL A 133 3.45 15.67 0.13
CA VAL A 133 3.41 14.57 -0.85
C VAL A 133 3.86 15.06 -2.24
N SER A 134 3.27 16.13 -2.77
CA SER A 134 3.67 16.65 -4.08
C SER A 134 5.14 17.07 -4.13
N SER A 135 5.64 17.75 -3.09
CA SER A 135 7.05 18.16 -3.02
C SER A 135 8.00 16.98 -2.82
N GLY A 136 7.64 16.00 -1.99
CA GLY A 136 8.43 14.80 -1.74
C GLY A 136 8.63 13.98 -3.02
N PHE A 137 7.55 13.73 -3.75
CA PHE A 137 7.61 12.97 -5.01
C PHE A 137 8.32 13.76 -6.12
N SER A 138 8.04 15.06 -6.29
CA SER A 138 8.75 15.91 -7.25
C SER A 138 10.28 15.89 -7.07
N ASN A 139 10.74 15.79 -5.83
CA ASN A 139 12.17 15.75 -5.52
C ASN A 139 12.79 14.34 -5.60
N SER A 140 11.98 13.29 -5.70
CA SER A 140 12.45 11.90 -5.52
C SER A 140 12.11 10.97 -6.65
N VAL A 141 11.09 11.27 -7.46
CA VAL A 141 10.73 10.52 -8.67
C VAL A 141 11.50 11.14 -9.85
N PRO A 142 12.49 10.43 -10.39
CA PRO A 142 13.40 11.03 -11.38
C PRO A 142 12.75 11.16 -12.76
N ASP A 143 11.78 10.30 -13.07
CA ASP A 143 11.12 10.25 -14.36
C ASP A 143 9.64 9.85 -14.21
N ILE A 144 8.76 10.76 -14.56
CA ILE A 144 7.30 10.56 -14.50
C ILE A 144 6.85 9.49 -15.49
N LEU A 145 7.53 9.34 -16.62
CA LEU A 145 7.12 8.39 -17.67
C LEU A 145 7.27 6.93 -17.25
N THR A 146 8.21 6.66 -16.35
CA THR A 146 8.50 5.30 -15.83
C THR A 146 8.11 5.11 -14.39
N ALA A 147 7.48 6.12 -13.76
CA ALA A 147 7.07 6.06 -12.39
C ALA A 147 5.92 5.04 -12.18
N ASP A 148 5.91 4.44 -11.00
CA ASP A 148 4.84 3.53 -10.57
C ASP A 148 3.47 4.23 -10.55
N ASP A 149 2.42 3.54 -11.02
CA ASP A 149 1.07 4.09 -11.12
C ASP A 149 0.50 4.50 -9.75
N GLY A 150 0.85 3.80 -8.67
CA GLY A 150 0.44 4.14 -7.31
C GLY A 150 1.07 5.46 -6.83
N LEU A 151 2.37 5.67 -7.14
CA LEU A 151 3.03 6.95 -6.86
C LEU A 151 2.43 8.10 -7.64
N LEU A 152 2.21 7.91 -8.96
CA LEU A 152 1.58 8.93 -9.79
C LEU A 152 0.16 9.27 -9.30
N LEU A 153 -0.61 8.28 -8.89
CA LEU A 153 -1.96 8.46 -8.37
C LEU A 153 -1.95 9.28 -7.07
N LYS A 154 -1.10 8.93 -6.09
CA LYS A 154 -0.97 9.71 -4.85
C LYS A 154 -0.49 11.13 -5.13
N TRP A 155 0.44 11.30 -6.07
CA TRP A 155 0.91 12.63 -6.46
C TRP A 155 -0.21 13.46 -7.11
N ALA A 156 -0.95 12.88 -8.05
CA ALA A 156 -2.10 13.53 -8.70
C ALA A 156 -3.20 13.93 -7.69
N ILE A 157 -3.51 13.06 -6.72
CA ILE A 157 -4.45 13.36 -5.63
C ILE A 157 -3.94 14.57 -4.81
N ALA A 158 -2.65 14.57 -4.45
CA ALA A 158 -2.05 15.68 -3.71
C ALA A 158 -2.10 17.00 -4.49
N GLU A 159 -1.85 16.98 -5.80
CA GLU A 159 -1.97 18.15 -6.66
C GLU A 159 -3.42 18.66 -6.76
N ARG A 160 -4.39 17.75 -6.95
CA ARG A 160 -5.81 18.10 -7.00
C ARG A 160 -6.27 18.77 -5.72
N ALA A 161 -5.88 18.25 -4.56
CA ALA A 161 -6.19 18.86 -3.26
C ALA A 161 -5.61 20.27 -3.08
N GLN A 162 -4.54 20.61 -3.83
CA GLN A 162 -3.93 21.94 -3.87
C GLN A 162 -4.50 22.83 -4.99
N GLY A 163 -5.51 22.38 -5.73
CA GLY A 163 -6.10 23.11 -6.86
C GLY A 163 -5.29 23.03 -8.15
N ILE A 164 -4.24 22.20 -8.21
CA ILE A 164 -3.44 22.00 -9.43
C ILE A 164 -4.18 21.02 -10.33
N VAL A 165 -4.48 21.41 -11.55
CA VAL A 165 -5.15 20.59 -12.55
C VAL A 165 -4.34 20.55 -13.84
N ARG A 166 -4.42 19.43 -14.56
CA ARG A 166 -3.74 19.24 -15.86
C ARG A 166 -2.21 19.34 -15.77
N SER A 167 -1.61 18.85 -14.70
CA SER A 167 -0.15 18.70 -14.59
C SER A 167 0.38 17.61 -15.52
N GLU A 168 1.70 17.54 -15.66
CA GLU A 168 2.36 16.44 -16.38
C GLU A 168 2.09 15.09 -15.70
N VAL A 169 2.08 15.07 -14.36
CA VAL A 169 1.75 13.87 -13.55
C VAL A 169 0.35 13.36 -13.86
N GLN A 170 -0.65 14.25 -13.84
CA GLN A 170 -2.03 13.89 -14.15
C GLN A 170 -2.19 13.45 -15.60
N THR A 171 -1.48 14.07 -16.52
CA THR A 171 -1.49 13.70 -17.94
C THR A 171 -0.89 12.32 -18.17
N GLN A 172 0.23 12.01 -17.50
CA GLN A 172 0.85 10.70 -17.62
C GLN A 172 0.01 9.61 -16.95
N LEU A 173 -0.53 9.90 -15.77
CA LEU A 173 -1.43 9.00 -15.07
C LEU A 173 -2.66 8.65 -15.93
N ALA A 174 -3.29 9.64 -16.58
CA ALA A 174 -4.43 9.43 -17.47
C ALA A 174 -4.11 8.45 -18.59
N LYS A 175 -2.95 8.62 -19.26
CA LYS A 175 -2.49 7.68 -20.31
C LYS A 175 -2.29 6.26 -19.77
N ASN A 176 -1.70 6.14 -18.59
CA ASN A 176 -1.49 4.84 -17.96
C ASN A 176 -2.84 4.18 -17.64
N MET A 177 -3.79 4.93 -17.05
CA MET A 177 -5.11 4.41 -16.70
C MET A 177 -5.92 4.01 -17.93
N GLU A 178 -5.84 4.75 -19.04
CA GLU A 178 -6.45 4.37 -20.32
C GLU A 178 -5.96 2.99 -20.79
N ILE A 179 -4.64 2.75 -20.73
CA ILE A 179 -4.05 1.44 -21.07
C ILE A 179 -4.53 0.34 -20.11
N ARG A 180 -4.63 0.62 -18.79
CA ARG A 180 -5.13 -0.35 -17.81
C ARG A 180 -6.59 -0.71 -18.05
N VAL A 181 -7.42 0.29 -18.36
CA VAL A 181 -8.83 0.07 -18.73
C VAL A 181 -8.95 -0.78 -19.98
N TRP A 182 -8.19 -0.44 -21.03
CA TRP A 182 -8.21 -1.20 -22.29
C TRP A 182 -7.80 -2.67 -22.12
N ARG A 183 -6.84 -2.95 -21.21
CA ARG A 183 -6.37 -4.31 -20.92
C ARG A 183 -7.22 -5.05 -19.90
N GLU A 184 -8.19 -4.41 -19.28
CA GLU A 184 -8.91 -4.92 -18.10
C GLU A 184 -7.95 -5.44 -17.01
N ASP A 185 -6.89 -4.63 -16.71
CA ASP A 185 -5.78 -5.04 -15.87
C ASP A 185 -6.20 -5.22 -14.41
N SER A 186 -6.36 -6.48 -14.00
CA SER A 186 -6.75 -6.82 -12.62
C SER A 186 -5.66 -6.49 -11.58
N SER A 187 -4.39 -6.45 -11.99
CA SER A 187 -3.27 -6.17 -11.07
C SER A 187 -3.22 -4.70 -10.63
N HIS A 188 -3.85 -3.80 -11.40
CA HIS A 188 -3.92 -2.37 -11.13
C HIS A 188 -5.36 -1.89 -10.91
N ALA A 189 -6.30 -2.81 -10.66
CA ALA A 189 -7.71 -2.49 -10.59
C ALA A 189 -8.05 -1.50 -9.47
N ALA A 190 -7.37 -1.57 -8.30
CA ALA A 190 -7.55 -0.59 -7.22
C ALA A 190 -7.13 0.82 -7.63
N GLN A 191 -6.00 0.96 -8.36
CA GLN A 191 -5.52 2.26 -8.86
C GLN A 191 -6.49 2.84 -9.89
N VAL A 192 -6.99 2.02 -10.82
CA VAL A 192 -7.98 2.44 -11.82
C VAL A 192 -9.27 2.90 -11.15
N ALA A 193 -9.80 2.12 -10.19
CA ALA A 193 -11.00 2.50 -9.45
C ALA A 193 -10.82 3.82 -8.71
N THR A 194 -9.69 3.98 -8.02
CA THR A 194 -9.38 5.23 -7.28
C THR A 194 -9.20 6.40 -8.22
N TYR A 195 -8.57 6.23 -9.39
CA TYR A 195 -8.42 7.27 -10.39
C TYR A 195 -9.77 7.82 -10.85
N PHE A 196 -10.73 6.93 -11.17
CA PHE A 196 -12.07 7.34 -11.60
C PHE A 196 -12.97 7.84 -10.45
N LEU A 197 -12.58 7.66 -9.21
CA LEU A 197 -13.24 8.30 -8.07
C LEU A 197 -12.69 9.70 -7.79
N GLU A 198 -11.36 9.89 -7.88
CA GLU A 198 -10.68 11.06 -7.31
C GLU A 198 -10.16 12.04 -8.37
N ILE A 199 -9.76 11.56 -9.56
CA ILE A 199 -9.06 12.39 -10.56
C ILE A 199 -9.97 12.70 -11.75
N GLU A 200 -10.55 11.71 -12.37
CA GLU A 200 -11.43 11.86 -13.53
C GLU A 200 -12.73 11.10 -13.27
N PRO A 201 -13.72 11.74 -12.65
CA PRO A 201 -14.93 11.05 -12.21
C PRO A 201 -15.63 10.28 -13.32
N ASN A 202 -15.62 8.94 -13.20
CA ASN A 202 -16.38 8.01 -14.02
C ASN A 202 -16.83 6.84 -13.11
N TYR A 203 -17.93 7.03 -12.44
CA TYR A 203 -18.37 6.13 -11.37
C TYR A 203 -18.72 4.71 -11.86
N PRO A 204 -19.30 4.49 -13.06
CA PRO A 204 -19.46 3.15 -13.61
C PRO A 204 -18.12 2.41 -13.80
N LEU A 205 -17.08 3.08 -14.30
CA LEU A 205 -15.75 2.49 -14.42
C LEU A 205 -15.10 2.27 -13.05
N ALA A 206 -15.23 3.22 -12.14
CA ALA A 206 -14.76 3.08 -10.77
C ALA A 206 -15.34 1.83 -10.10
N LEU A 207 -16.67 1.63 -10.22
CA LEU A 207 -17.33 0.45 -9.67
C LEU A 207 -16.85 -0.84 -10.33
N LYS A 208 -16.80 -0.88 -11.67
CA LYS A 208 -16.31 -2.05 -12.42
C LYS A 208 -14.94 -2.50 -11.91
N PHE A 209 -13.99 -1.57 -11.79
CA PHE A 209 -12.63 -1.90 -11.38
C PHE A 209 -12.51 -2.17 -9.88
N ALA A 210 -13.31 -1.55 -9.01
CA ALA A 210 -13.39 -1.92 -7.61
C ALA A 210 -13.93 -3.35 -7.40
N GLU A 211 -14.87 -3.79 -8.21
CA GLU A 211 -15.38 -5.17 -8.21
C GLU A 211 -14.33 -6.17 -8.74
N ILE A 212 -13.59 -5.81 -9.78
CA ILE A 212 -12.44 -6.62 -10.25
C ILE A 212 -11.40 -6.75 -9.13
N ASN A 213 -11.01 -5.64 -8.49
CA ASN A 213 -10.06 -5.67 -7.39
C ASN A 213 -10.51 -6.59 -6.26
N TRP A 214 -11.79 -6.52 -5.85
CA TRP A 214 -12.36 -7.32 -4.76
C TRP A 214 -12.30 -8.83 -4.99
N GLN A 215 -12.19 -9.28 -6.23
CA GLN A 215 -12.02 -10.71 -6.54
C GLN A 215 -10.63 -11.24 -6.13
N TYR A 216 -9.62 -10.38 -6.06
CA TYR A 216 -8.22 -10.76 -5.84
C TYR A 216 -7.64 -10.22 -4.53
N ALA A 217 -8.15 -9.09 -4.03
CA ALA A 217 -7.69 -8.41 -2.83
C ALA A 217 -8.89 -8.10 -1.92
N GLN A 218 -8.83 -8.53 -0.67
CA GLN A 218 -9.94 -8.49 0.28
C GLN A 218 -9.54 -7.90 1.63
N SER A 219 -8.64 -6.91 1.59
CA SER A 219 -8.32 -6.11 2.77
C SER A 219 -9.48 -5.18 3.17
N LEU A 220 -9.37 -4.54 4.31
CA LEU A 220 -10.34 -3.52 4.72
C LEU A 220 -10.36 -2.34 3.74
N ASP A 221 -9.20 -1.96 3.20
CA ASP A 221 -9.09 -0.85 2.25
C ASP A 221 -9.75 -1.19 0.92
N ASP A 222 -9.61 -2.44 0.44
CA ASP A 222 -10.30 -2.93 -0.76
C ASP A 222 -11.82 -2.93 -0.57
N LYS A 223 -12.29 -3.32 0.62
CA LYS A 223 -13.71 -3.25 0.95
C LYS A 223 -14.21 -1.80 0.94
N ASN A 224 -13.48 -0.90 1.58
CA ASN A 224 -13.82 0.53 1.62
C ASN A 224 -13.84 1.13 0.21
N LEU A 225 -12.88 0.77 -0.65
CA LEU A 225 -12.85 1.20 -2.04
C LEU A 225 -14.10 0.74 -2.79
N LEU A 226 -14.49 -0.52 -2.65
CA LEU A 226 -15.70 -1.06 -3.27
C LEU A 226 -16.97 -0.36 -2.79
N GLU A 227 -17.09 -0.14 -1.48
CA GLU A 227 -18.25 0.56 -0.90
C GLU A 227 -18.34 2.02 -1.39
N ARG A 228 -17.22 2.74 -1.43
CA ARG A 228 -17.15 4.10 -1.98
C ARG A 228 -17.55 4.15 -3.46
N ALA A 229 -17.07 3.21 -4.26
CA ALA A 229 -17.39 3.14 -5.68
C ALA A 229 -18.88 2.85 -5.92
N ARG A 230 -19.50 1.98 -5.11
CA ARG A 230 -20.94 1.70 -5.15
C ARG A 230 -21.76 2.95 -4.82
N GLN A 231 -21.45 3.62 -3.71
CA GLN A 231 -22.14 4.82 -3.31
C GLN A 231 -22.05 5.93 -4.35
N ALA A 232 -20.86 6.18 -4.91
CA ALA A 232 -20.66 7.17 -5.95
C ALA A 232 -21.46 6.86 -7.22
N ASN A 233 -21.50 5.59 -7.64
CA ASN A 233 -22.26 5.17 -8.81
C ASN A 233 -23.77 5.29 -8.59
N GLU A 234 -24.29 4.91 -7.42
CA GLU A 234 -25.72 5.06 -7.08
C GLU A 234 -26.16 6.52 -7.09
N VAL A 235 -25.39 7.42 -6.47
CA VAL A 235 -25.68 8.85 -6.46
C VAL A 235 -25.71 9.42 -7.88
N SER A 236 -24.77 9.04 -8.74
CA SER A 236 -24.70 9.54 -10.12
C SER A 236 -25.83 9.03 -11.02
N THR A 237 -26.40 7.87 -10.71
CA THR A 237 -27.48 7.26 -11.51
C THR A 237 -28.85 7.89 -11.15
N ASN A 238 -28.96 8.46 -9.95
CA ASN A 238 -30.19 9.05 -9.42
C ASN A 238 -30.25 10.59 -9.58
N ALA A 239 -29.19 11.21 -10.12
CA ALA A 239 -29.09 12.66 -10.36
C ALA A 239 -29.36 13.03 -11.82
#